data_22de12b026ed9ce3191b23264cc45e5a
#
_entry.id   22de12b026ed9ce3191b23264cc45e5a
#
_cell.length_a   1.000
_cell.length_b   1.000
_cell.length_c   1.000
_cell.angle_alpha   90.00
_cell.angle_beta   90.00
_cell.angle_gamma   90.00
#
_symmetry.space_group_name_H-M   'P 1'
#
loop_
_entity.id
_entity.type
_entity.pdbx_description
1 polymer ?
#
loop_
_entity_poly.entity_id
_entity_poly.type
_entity_poly.pdbx_seq_one_letter_code
_entity_poly.pdbx_strand_id
1 'polypeptide(L)'
;MEKDSRGGSPETSRRVTLRDVARVAGVSHQTVSRAINDKGEIDPETRRRVLDVVQRLRYRPSRHARGLVRPDTTTIGLIVADVVNPFFPELIAGVISAAEQRGWKVLISTTQDDPGREPELLRSLAGQVDALIGYLFQSADVIAGAVEGLPLVVINRPARHPAFSAVEVDVRAGVEAAVEHLIARGHRRIGMIDCPAASDPARRDVLLAAAAAHGAPVAADAIVEVEQSQAGGEAGLARLREIRPDVTAVMAFNDMVAMGAHRAARRLGLSLPGDIALIGFDGLGFGELLEPPLTTVGIDKRGLGELAVAQAERLLAGDTPPTVVAPTRLLIRGSA
;
A
#
# COMPACT_ATOMS: atom_id res chain seq x y z
N MET A 1 53.61 8.23 -23.37
CA MET A 1 53.10 6.87 -23.37
C MET A 1 51.93 6.82 -22.39
N GLU A 2 50.78 7.25 -22.81
CA GLU A 2 49.71 6.47 -23.45
C GLU A 2 49.21 5.29 -22.60
N LYS A 3 48.00 5.42 -21.99
CA LYS A 3 46.81 4.68 -22.41
C LYS A 3 45.59 5.09 -21.57
N ASP A 4 44.76 5.78 -22.19
CA ASP A 4 43.31 5.58 -22.43
C ASP A 4 42.70 4.38 -21.71
N SER A 5 41.74 4.62 -20.83
CA SER A 5 40.70 3.64 -20.47
C SER A 5 39.37 4.38 -20.32
N ARG A 6 38.60 4.33 -21.39
CA ARG A 6 37.22 4.77 -21.51
C ARG A 6 36.33 4.03 -20.50
N GLY A 7 35.67 4.77 -19.63
CA GLY A 7 34.58 4.27 -18.83
C GLY A 7 33.36 3.97 -19.71
N GLY A 8 32.94 2.71 -19.74
CA GLY A 8 31.66 2.29 -20.31
C GLY A 8 30.53 2.78 -19.42
N SER A 9 29.67 3.64 -19.98
CA SER A 9 28.37 3.98 -19.40
C SER A 9 27.50 2.72 -19.28
N PRO A 10 26.72 2.53 -18.22
CA PRO A 10 25.79 1.41 -18.12
C PRO A 10 24.71 1.56 -19.21
N GLU A 11 24.58 0.54 -20.07
CA GLU A 11 23.50 0.40 -21.04
C GLU A 11 22.15 0.46 -20.28
N THR A 12 21.40 1.52 -20.53
CA THR A 12 20.00 1.62 -20.18
C THR A 12 19.27 0.43 -20.82
N SER A 13 18.67 -0.42 -20.01
CA SER A 13 17.84 -1.56 -20.42
C SER A 13 16.68 -1.07 -21.28
N ARG A 14 16.90 -1.03 -22.60
CA ARG A 14 15.90 -0.61 -23.58
C ARG A 14 14.78 -1.65 -23.63
N ARG A 15 13.55 -1.24 -23.34
CA ARG A 15 12.35 -2.09 -23.43
C ARG A 15 12.26 -2.72 -24.83
N VAL A 16 12.12 -4.06 -24.88
CA VAL A 16 11.96 -4.81 -26.14
C VAL A 16 10.69 -4.36 -26.85
N THR A 17 10.80 -4.02 -28.12
CA THR A 17 9.68 -3.54 -28.94
C THR A 17 9.18 -4.64 -29.88
N LEU A 18 7.96 -4.47 -30.44
CA LEU A 18 7.42 -5.34 -31.49
C LEU A 18 8.35 -5.43 -32.70
N ARG A 19 9.08 -4.34 -33.01
CA ARG A 19 10.09 -4.31 -34.07
C ARG A 19 11.30 -5.18 -33.76
N ASP A 20 11.69 -5.27 -32.51
CA ASP A 20 12.81 -6.14 -32.09
C ASP A 20 12.41 -7.60 -32.21
N VAL A 21 11.19 -7.97 -31.85
CA VAL A 21 10.64 -9.32 -32.07
C VAL A 21 10.59 -9.64 -33.57
N ALA A 22 10.09 -8.72 -34.40
CA ALA A 22 10.01 -8.89 -35.85
C ALA A 22 11.39 -9.14 -36.46
N ARG A 23 12.39 -8.36 -36.07
CA ARG A 23 13.78 -8.50 -36.52
C ARG A 23 14.37 -9.86 -36.13
N VAL A 24 14.17 -10.31 -34.89
CA VAL A 24 14.71 -11.59 -34.41
C VAL A 24 13.96 -12.80 -35.00
N ALA A 25 12.64 -12.68 -35.21
CA ALA A 25 11.83 -13.73 -35.83
C ALA A 25 11.94 -13.78 -37.35
N GLY A 26 12.58 -12.78 -37.98
CA GLY A 26 12.74 -12.70 -39.45
C GLY A 26 11.42 -12.48 -40.20
N VAL A 27 10.47 -11.75 -39.61
CA VAL A 27 9.15 -11.50 -40.19
C VAL A 27 8.75 -10.03 -40.08
N SER A 28 7.67 -9.63 -40.79
CA SER A 28 7.16 -8.26 -40.65
C SER A 28 6.54 -8.01 -39.28
N HIS A 29 6.50 -6.75 -38.83
CA HIS A 29 5.83 -6.37 -37.59
C HIS A 29 4.33 -6.69 -37.63
N GLN A 30 3.68 -6.70 -38.79
CA GLN A 30 2.30 -7.12 -39.01
C GLN A 30 2.13 -8.62 -38.76
N THR A 31 3.08 -9.43 -39.21
CA THR A 31 3.09 -10.89 -39.00
C THR A 31 3.25 -11.20 -37.51
N VAL A 32 4.13 -10.49 -36.79
CA VAL A 32 4.24 -10.63 -35.33
C VAL A 32 2.94 -10.27 -34.63
N SER A 33 2.32 -9.14 -35.01
CA SER A 33 1.05 -8.70 -34.43
C SER A 33 -0.07 -9.73 -34.64
N ARG A 34 -0.18 -10.30 -35.84
CA ARG A 34 -1.17 -11.34 -36.15
C ARG A 34 -0.90 -12.63 -35.36
N ALA A 35 0.37 -13.06 -35.27
CA ALA A 35 0.76 -14.26 -34.53
C ALA A 35 0.40 -14.19 -33.03
N ILE A 36 0.60 -13.03 -32.42
CA ILE A 36 0.31 -12.80 -31.00
C ILE A 36 -1.19 -12.69 -30.73
N ASN A 37 -1.96 -12.09 -31.66
CA ASN A 37 -3.39 -11.82 -31.47
C ASN A 37 -4.31 -12.92 -32.01
N ASP A 38 -3.78 -14.06 -32.42
CA ASP A 38 -4.52 -15.20 -32.98
C ASP A 38 -5.46 -14.83 -34.14
N LYS A 39 -5.08 -13.82 -34.93
CA LYS A 39 -5.82 -13.44 -36.13
C LYS A 39 -5.40 -14.36 -37.27
N GLY A 40 -6.33 -15.21 -37.73
CA GLY A 40 -6.12 -16.25 -38.74
C GLY A 40 -5.35 -15.81 -39.96
N GLU A 41 -4.80 -16.78 -40.75
CA GLU A 41 -3.95 -16.63 -41.93
C GLU A 41 -2.44 -16.46 -41.65
N ILE A 42 -1.89 -17.09 -40.62
CA ILE A 42 -0.46 -17.26 -40.45
C ILE A 42 -0.14 -18.75 -40.48
N ASP A 43 0.86 -19.09 -41.27
CA ASP A 43 1.43 -20.43 -41.30
C ASP A 43 1.82 -20.89 -39.88
N PRO A 44 1.39 -22.11 -39.44
CA PRO A 44 1.61 -22.61 -38.09
C PRO A 44 3.06 -22.63 -37.63
N GLU A 45 4.00 -22.88 -38.55
CA GLU A 45 5.42 -22.90 -38.24
C GLU A 45 5.97 -21.48 -37.98
N THR A 46 5.53 -20.53 -38.82
CA THR A 46 5.84 -19.10 -38.60
C THR A 46 5.27 -18.59 -37.30
N ARG A 47 4.05 -18.99 -36.92
CA ARG A 47 3.43 -18.62 -35.63
C ARG A 47 4.24 -19.17 -34.48
N ARG A 48 4.62 -20.44 -34.48
CA ARG A 48 5.44 -21.06 -33.44
C ARG A 48 6.76 -20.32 -33.27
N ARG A 49 7.48 -20.06 -34.38
CA ARG A 49 8.73 -19.32 -34.34
C ARG A 49 8.60 -17.93 -33.74
N VAL A 50 7.53 -17.19 -34.05
CA VAL A 50 7.26 -15.85 -33.46
C VAL A 50 7.01 -15.97 -31.96
N LEU A 51 6.18 -16.91 -31.52
CA LEU A 51 5.87 -17.11 -30.09
C LEU A 51 7.12 -17.52 -29.29
N ASP A 52 8.00 -18.35 -29.83
CA ASP A 52 9.27 -18.70 -29.20
C ASP A 52 10.19 -17.48 -29.02
N VAL A 53 10.24 -16.59 -30.02
CA VAL A 53 10.99 -15.33 -29.93
C VAL A 53 10.38 -14.39 -28.91
N VAL A 54 9.05 -14.29 -28.84
CA VAL A 54 8.32 -13.51 -27.83
C VAL A 54 8.69 -13.96 -26.42
N GLN A 55 8.67 -15.28 -26.15
CA GLN A 55 9.07 -15.85 -24.87
C GLN A 55 10.54 -15.58 -24.56
N ARG A 56 11.46 -15.85 -25.50
CA ARG A 56 12.89 -15.67 -25.32
C ARG A 56 13.30 -14.24 -25.07
N LEU A 57 12.66 -13.28 -25.72
CA LEU A 57 12.90 -11.84 -25.54
C LEU A 57 12.08 -11.25 -24.40
N ARG A 58 11.24 -12.04 -23.72
CA ARG A 58 10.28 -11.58 -22.72
C ARG A 58 9.45 -10.39 -23.23
N TYR A 59 9.14 -10.40 -24.54
CA TYR A 59 8.36 -9.32 -25.13
C TYR A 59 6.90 -9.41 -24.67
N ARG A 60 6.40 -8.33 -24.10
CA ARG A 60 4.96 -8.16 -23.81
C ARG A 60 4.37 -7.18 -24.81
N PRO A 61 3.32 -7.57 -25.57
CA PRO A 61 2.62 -6.64 -26.43
C PRO A 61 2.11 -5.46 -25.61
N SER A 62 2.48 -4.22 -25.98
CA SER A 62 1.80 -3.06 -25.44
C SER A 62 0.32 -3.10 -25.82
N ARG A 63 -0.55 -2.46 -25.05
CA ARG A 63 -2.00 -2.32 -25.37
C ARG A 63 -2.21 -1.78 -26.79
N HIS A 64 -1.36 -0.88 -27.24
CA HIS A 64 -1.37 -0.34 -28.60
C HIS A 64 -1.14 -1.41 -29.68
N ALA A 65 -0.44 -2.50 -29.36
CA ALA A 65 -0.21 -3.61 -30.30
C ALA A 65 -1.38 -4.59 -30.39
N ARG A 66 -2.31 -4.60 -29.41
CA ARG A 66 -3.43 -5.53 -29.37
C ARG A 66 -4.69 -5.05 -30.11
N GLY A 67 -4.71 -3.86 -30.69
CA GLY A 67 -5.78 -3.37 -31.54
C GLY A 67 -7.19 -3.29 -30.89
N LEU A 68 -7.26 -3.34 -29.58
CA LEU A 68 -8.50 -3.30 -28.81
C LEU A 68 -8.41 -2.23 -27.74
N VAL A 69 -9.02 -1.12 -27.98
CA VAL A 69 -9.28 0.07 -27.16
C VAL A 69 -8.58 1.32 -27.70
N ARG A 70 -9.33 2.41 -27.75
CA ARG A 70 -8.89 3.73 -28.23
C ARG A 70 -7.46 4.06 -27.79
N PRO A 71 -6.59 4.56 -28.71
CA PRO A 71 -5.13 4.70 -28.47
C PRO A 71 -4.75 5.71 -27.38
N ASP A 72 -5.70 6.43 -26.79
CA ASP A 72 -5.41 7.68 -26.10
C ASP A 72 -5.72 7.69 -24.59
N THR A 73 -6.04 6.55 -23.94
CA THR A 73 -6.38 6.58 -22.51
C THR A 73 -5.48 5.68 -21.68
N THR A 74 -4.62 6.27 -20.84
CA THR A 74 -3.83 5.58 -19.83
C THR A 74 -4.75 4.86 -18.83
N THR A 75 -4.38 3.67 -18.43
CA THR A 75 -5.10 2.90 -17.41
C THR A 75 -4.17 2.53 -16.27
N ILE A 76 -4.57 2.88 -15.06
CA ILE A 76 -3.88 2.53 -13.82
C ILE A 76 -4.56 1.33 -13.19
N GLY A 77 -3.77 0.34 -12.75
CA GLY A 77 -4.24 -0.71 -11.86
C GLY A 77 -4.06 -0.28 -10.41
N LEU A 78 -5.10 -0.39 -9.61
CA LEU A 78 -5.05 -0.15 -8.17
C LEU A 78 -5.32 -1.46 -7.43
N ILE A 79 -4.37 -1.88 -6.59
CA ILE A 79 -4.53 -3.03 -5.69
C ILE A 79 -4.62 -2.50 -4.26
N VAL A 80 -5.70 -2.84 -3.56
CA VAL A 80 -5.93 -2.52 -2.15
C VAL A 80 -6.09 -3.81 -1.34
N ALA A 81 -5.84 -3.73 -0.02
CA ALA A 81 -5.96 -4.90 0.83
C ALA A 81 -7.42 -5.33 0.98
N ASP A 82 -8.29 -4.37 1.32
CA ASP A 82 -9.72 -4.63 1.55
C ASP A 82 -10.58 -3.44 1.06
N VAL A 83 -11.82 -3.68 0.76
CA VAL A 83 -12.80 -2.64 0.39
C VAL A 83 -13.85 -2.40 1.48
N VAL A 84 -13.89 -3.24 2.52
CA VAL A 84 -14.80 -3.12 3.65
C VAL A 84 -14.24 -2.18 4.73
N ASN A 85 -12.91 -2.16 4.92
CA ASN A 85 -12.27 -1.20 5.80
C ASN A 85 -12.39 0.21 5.21
N PRO A 86 -13.04 1.17 5.92
CA PRO A 86 -13.30 2.53 5.43
C PRO A 86 -12.07 3.36 5.05
N PHE A 87 -10.87 2.93 5.43
CA PHE A 87 -9.61 3.52 4.98
C PHE A 87 -9.48 3.47 3.45
N PHE A 88 -9.76 2.32 2.85
CA PHE A 88 -9.53 2.11 1.42
C PHE A 88 -10.53 2.86 0.50
N PRO A 89 -11.84 2.95 0.78
CA PRO A 89 -12.76 3.76 -0.01
C PRO A 89 -12.33 5.23 -0.17
N GLU A 90 -11.79 5.87 0.87
CA GLU A 90 -11.30 7.24 0.77
C GLU A 90 -10.02 7.33 -0.08
N LEU A 91 -9.09 6.38 0.07
CA LEU A 91 -7.89 6.24 -0.76
C LEU A 91 -8.27 6.04 -2.24
N ILE A 92 -9.18 5.11 -2.51
CA ILE A 92 -9.69 4.82 -3.86
C ILE A 92 -10.30 6.08 -4.49
N ALA A 93 -11.09 6.84 -3.72
CA ALA A 93 -11.69 8.08 -4.20
C ALA A 93 -10.61 9.12 -4.60
N GLY A 94 -9.53 9.23 -3.85
CA GLY A 94 -8.37 10.08 -4.21
C GLY A 94 -7.70 9.63 -5.51
N VAL A 95 -7.44 8.34 -5.65
CA VAL A 95 -6.85 7.76 -6.88
C VAL A 95 -7.76 8.00 -8.09
N ILE A 96 -9.07 7.74 -7.97
CA ILE A 96 -10.03 7.95 -9.06
C ILE A 96 -10.07 9.41 -9.46
N SER A 97 -10.23 10.33 -8.51
CA SER A 97 -10.30 11.77 -8.77
C SER A 97 -9.05 12.28 -9.49
N ALA A 98 -7.86 11.91 -9.03
CA ALA A 98 -6.59 12.31 -9.64
C ALA A 98 -6.36 11.69 -11.03
N ALA A 99 -6.81 10.46 -11.25
CA ALA A 99 -6.75 9.78 -12.54
C ALA A 99 -7.71 10.42 -13.56
N GLU A 100 -8.95 10.75 -13.15
CA GLU A 100 -9.94 11.41 -14.00
C GLU A 100 -9.48 12.79 -14.48
N GLN A 101 -8.84 13.58 -13.62
CA GLN A 101 -8.26 14.88 -13.99
C GLN A 101 -7.21 14.75 -15.12
N ARG A 102 -6.60 13.58 -15.28
CA ARG A 102 -5.63 13.26 -16.34
C ARG A 102 -6.25 12.52 -17.53
N GLY A 103 -7.55 12.30 -17.52
CA GLY A 103 -8.24 11.50 -18.53
C GLY A 103 -7.89 10.00 -18.47
N TRP A 104 -7.42 9.51 -17.31
CA TRP A 104 -6.99 8.12 -17.10
C TRP A 104 -8.14 7.26 -16.56
N LYS A 105 -8.02 5.96 -16.74
CA LYS A 105 -8.93 4.96 -16.19
C LYS A 105 -8.27 4.23 -15.02
N VAL A 106 -9.09 3.77 -14.07
CA VAL A 106 -8.64 2.97 -12.93
C VAL A 106 -9.31 1.60 -12.97
N LEU A 107 -8.50 0.54 -12.87
CA LEU A 107 -8.94 -0.83 -12.62
C LEU A 107 -8.62 -1.16 -11.17
N ILE A 108 -9.64 -1.49 -10.37
CA ILE A 108 -9.48 -1.77 -8.95
C ILE A 108 -9.53 -3.29 -8.73
N SER A 109 -8.60 -3.79 -7.91
CA SER A 109 -8.57 -5.17 -7.42
C SER A 109 -8.28 -5.19 -5.93
N THR A 110 -8.72 -6.23 -5.23
CA THR A 110 -8.47 -6.39 -3.80
C THR A 110 -7.85 -7.74 -3.49
N THR A 111 -6.93 -7.77 -2.54
CA THR A 111 -6.36 -9.01 -2.00
C THR A 111 -7.31 -9.70 -1.02
N GLN A 112 -8.33 -9.00 -0.51
CA GLN A 112 -9.20 -9.48 0.57
C GLN A 112 -8.40 -9.84 1.83
N ASP A 113 -7.46 -8.97 2.20
CA ASP A 113 -6.52 -9.14 3.32
C ASP A 113 -5.64 -10.41 3.26
N ASP A 114 -5.51 -11.03 2.08
CA ASP A 114 -4.60 -12.14 1.83
C ASP A 114 -3.40 -11.69 0.96
N PRO A 115 -2.23 -11.41 1.56
CA PRO A 115 -1.03 -11.06 0.81
C PRO A 115 -0.56 -12.15 -0.17
N GLY A 116 -0.95 -13.41 0.04
CA GLY A 116 -0.62 -14.49 -0.88
C GLY A 116 -1.22 -14.32 -2.28
N ARG A 117 -2.29 -13.54 -2.41
CA ARG A 117 -2.94 -13.24 -3.69
C ARG A 117 -2.25 -12.13 -4.50
N GLU A 118 -1.36 -11.34 -3.87
CA GLU A 118 -0.71 -10.20 -4.54
C GLU A 118 0.02 -10.59 -5.82
N PRO A 119 0.87 -11.65 -5.87
CA PRO A 119 1.62 -11.99 -7.08
C PRO A 119 0.72 -12.37 -8.26
N GLU A 120 -0.41 -13.02 -8.00
CA GLU A 120 -1.38 -13.40 -9.03
C GLU A 120 -2.11 -12.16 -9.57
N LEU A 121 -2.60 -11.29 -8.69
CA LEU A 121 -3.27 -10.04 -9.06
C LEU A 121 -2.34 -9.11 -9.84
N LEU A 122 -1.09 -8.97 -9.40
CA LEU A 122 -0.07 -8.17 -10.09
C LEU A 122 0.16 -8.68 -11.51
N ARG A 123 0.36 -10.00 -11.68
CA ARG A 123 0.51 -10.61 -13.03
C ARG A 123 -0.73 -10.45 -13.90
N SER A 124 -1.92 -10.61 -13.32
CA SER A 124 -3.18 -10.45 -14.04
C SER A 124 -3.36 -9.02 -14.56
N LEU A 125 -3.10 -8.03 -13.71
CA LEU A 125 -3.23 -6.62 -14.06
C LEU A 125 -2.11 -6.13 -14.99
N ALA A 126 -0.88 -6.64 -14.85
CA ALA A 126 0.29 -6.19 -15.60
C ALA A 126 0.09 -6.23 -17.13
N GLY A 127 -0.78 -7.14 -17.62
CA GLY A 127 -1.16 -7.20 -19.04
C GLY A 127 -2.26 -6.22 -19.46
N GLN A 128 -2.91 -5.55 -18.51
CA GLN A 128 -4.14 -4.77 -18.74
C GLN A 128 -3.97 -3.28 -18.44
N VAL A 129 -2.88 -2.87 -17.78
CA VAL A 129 -2.66 -1.50 -17.31
C VAL A 129 -1.31 -0.96 -17.76
N ASP A 130 -1.13 0.36 -17.68
CA ASP A 130 0.09 1.06 -18.05
C ASP A 130 1.00 1.30 -16.84
N ALA A 131 0.42 1.41 -15.63
CA ALA A 131 1.12 1.46 -14.35
C ALA A 131 0.26 0.81 -13.25
N LEU A 132 0.90 0.46 -12.15
CA LEU A 132 0.26 -0.09 -10.95
C LEU A 132 0.46 0.84 -9.76
N ILE A 133 -0.56 0.93 -8.93
CA ILE A 133 -0.51 1.49 -7.58
C ILE A 133 -0.95 0.36 -6.65
N GLY A 134 -0.20 0.10 -5.58
CA GLY A 134 -0.50 -1.02 -4.71
C GLY A 134 -0.26 -0.75 -3.23
N TYR A 135 -1.25 -1.09 -2.40
CA TYR A 135 -1.07 -1.28 -0.97
C TYR A 135 -0.70 -2.75 -0.76
N LEU A 136 0.62 -3.04 -0.74
CA LEU A 136 1.17 -4.38 -0.88
C LEU A 136 2.03 -4.76 0.33
N PHE A 137 2.02 -6.05 0.70
CA PHE A 137 2.73 -6.59 1.87
C PHE A 137 3.84 -7.58 1.50
N GLN A 138 3.81 -8.19 0.32
CA GLN A 138 4.85 -9.12 -0.13
C GLN A 138 6.22 -8.46 -0.23
N SER A 139 7.29 -9.24 -0.20
CA SER A 139 8.65 -8.72 -0.36
C SER A 139 8.85 -8.02 -1.71
N ALA A 140 9.77 -7.06 -1.75
CA ALA A 140 10.06 -6.31 -2.97
C ALA A 140 10.45 -7.21 -4.15
N ASP A 141 11.19 -8.30 -3.89
CA ASP A 141 11.62 -9.26 -4.92
C ASP A 141 10.43 -10.04 -5.51
N VAL A 142 9.49 -10.48 -4.67
CA VAL A 142 8.27 -11.17 -5.10
C VAL A 142 7.41 -10.24 -5.98
N ILE A 143 7.23 -9.00 -5.54
CA ILE A 143 6.49 -7.98 -6.27
C ILE A 143 7.19 -7.67 -7.61
N ALA A 144 8.50 -7.44 -7.61
CA ALA A 144 9.27 -7.16 -8.81
C ALA A 144 9.18 -8.28 -9.85
N GLY A 145 9.26 -9.54 -9.41
CA GLY A 145 9.08 -10.69 -10.27
C GLY A 145 7.67 -10.82 -10.86
N ALA A 146 6.65 -10.27 -10.19
CA ALA A 146 5.27 -10.31 -10.67
C ALA A 146 4.94 -9.20 -11.69
N VAL A 147 5.54 -8.01 -11.55
CA VAL A 147 5.23 -6.84 -12.42
C VAL A 147 6.13 -6.73 -13.66
N GLU A 148 7.29 -7.44 -13.70
CA GLU A 148 8.19 -7.52 -14.86
C GLU A 148 8.47 -6.17 -15.56
N GLY A 149 8.87 -5.16 -14.80
CA GLY A 149 9.24 -3.84 -15.32
C GLY A 149 8.08 -2.91 -15.64
N LEU A 150 6.85 -3.23 -15.26
CA LEU A 150 5.74 -2.29 -15.26
C LEU A 150 5.98 -1.21 -14.18
N PRO A 151 5.74 0.09 -14.46
CA PRO A 151 5.80 1.13 -13.45
C PRO A 151 4.91 0.79 -12.24
N LEU A 152 5.48 0.85 -11.03
CA LEU A 152 4.78 0.52 -9.80
C LEU A 152 5.03 1.58 -8.73
N VAL A 153 3.95 2.08 -8.14
CA VAL A 153 3.96 2.88 -6.90
C VAL A 153 3.46 2.02 -5.76
N VAL A 154 4.26 1.84 -4.73
CA VAL A 154 3.84 1.18 -3.49
C VAL A 154 3.34 2.21 -2.48
N ILE A 155 2.29 1.89 -1.74
CA ILE A 155 1.71 2.76 -0.71
C ILE A 155 2.02 2.18 0.66
N ASN A 156 2.29 3.08 1.63
CA ASN A 156 2.49 2.80 3.05
C ASN A 156 3.71 1.92 3.36
N ARG A 157 4.69 1.90 2.48
CA ARG A 157 5.96 1.20 2.72
C ARG A 157 7.08 1.77 1.87
N PRO A 158 8.36 1.62 2.30
CA PRO A 158 9.51 2.04 1.51
C PRO A 158 9.60 1.32 0.16
N ALA A 159 9.96 2.06 -0.89
CA ALA A 159 10.34 1.46 -2.17
C ALA A 159 11.71 0.78 -2.03
N ARG A 160 11.72 -0.47 -1.61
CA ARG A 160 12.97 -1.26 -1.45
C ARG A 160 13.48 -1.87 -2.76
N HIS A 161 13.06 -1.34 -3.89
CA HIS A 161 13.48 -1.79 -5.22
C HIS A 161 13.63 -0.59 -6.15
N PRO A 162 14.73 -0.49 -6.94
CA PRO A 162 15.03 0.70 -7.75
C PRO A 162 14.00 0.99 -8.86
N ALA A 163 13.20 0.01 -9.26
CA ALA A 163 12.14 0.17 -10.26
C ALA A 163 10.79 0.64 -9.68
N PHE A 164 10.69 0.82 -8.35
CA PHE A 164 9.47 1.23 -7.68
C PHE A 164 9.59 2.67 -7.19
N SER A 165 8.46 3.37 -7.18
CA SER A 165 8.28 4.57 -6.38
C SER A 165 7.42 4.25 -5.16
N ALA A 166 7.42 5.12 -4.16
CA ALA A 166 6.63 4.93 -2.96
C ALA A 166 5.96 6.23 -2.50
N VAL A 167 4.82 6.05 -1.85
CA VAL A 167 4.19 7.04 -0.98
C VAL A 167 4.08 6.40 0.40
N GLU A 168 4.91 6.86 1.33
CA GLU A 168 4.95 6.40 2.71
C GLU A 168 4.06 7.26 3.59
N VAL A 169 3.55 6.70 4.67
CA VAL A 169 2.87 7.46 5.73
C VAL A 169 3.88 7.70 6.85
N ASP A 170 3.94 8.94 7.36
CA ASP A 170 4.77 9.27 8.51
C ASP A 170 4.16 8.71 9.81
N VAL A 171 4.28 7.38 9.95
CA VAL A 171 3.80 6.65 11.14
C VAL A 171 4.50 7.16 12.40
N ARG A 172 5.79 7.49 12.29
CA ARG A 172 6.59 7.94 13.43
C ARG A 172 6.04 9.21 14.04
N ALA A 173 5.89 10.27 13.26
CA ALA A 173 5.37 11.54 13.76
C ALA A 173 3.99 11.40 14.42
N GLY A 174 3.10 10.60 13.83
CA GLY A 174 1.76 10.38 14.37
C GLY A 174 1.76 9.62 15.69
N VAL A 175 2.53 8.55 15.79
CA VAL A 175 2.60 7.74 17.02
C VAL A 175 3.33 8.49 18.13
N GLU A 176 4.43 9.20 17.82
CA GLU A 176 5.14 10.05 18.79
C GLU A 176 4.19 11.12 19.36
N ALA A 177 3.43 11.82 18.52
CA ALA A 177 2.43 12.80 18.96
C ALA A 177 1.33 12.17 19.85
N ALA A 178 0.90 10.95 19.54
CA ALA A 178 -0.07 10.23 20.37
C ALA A 178 0.50 9.88 21.74
N VAL A 179 1.75 9.40 21.80
CA VAL A 179 2.45 9.10 23.07
C VAL A 179 2.65 10.37 23.88
N GLU A 180 3.16 11.45 23.29
CA GLU A 180 3.34 12.74 23.95
C GLU A 180 2.02 13.25 24.58
N HIS A 181 0.91 13.13 23.85
CA HIS A 181 -0.42 13.49 24.36
C HIS A 181 -0.80 12.66 25.60
N LEU A 182 -0.60 11.33 25.56
CA LEU A 182 -0.89 10.46 26.71
C LEU A 182 0.01 10.80 27.92
N ILE A 183 1.30 11.04 27.67
CA ILE A 183 2.27 11.41 28.72
C ILE A 183 1.89 12.75 29.35
N ALA A 184 1.52 13.76 28.53
CA ALA A 184 1.08 15.06 29.02
C ALA A 184 -0.18 14.98 29.89
N ARG A 185 -1.05 13.98 29.64
CA ARG A 185 -2.22 13.67 30.45
C ARG A 185 -1.93 12.81 31.69
N GLY A 186 -0.65 12.48 31.95
CA GLY A 186 -0.22 11.73 33.11
C GLY A 186 -0.22 10.21 32.96
N HIS A 187 -0.56 9.66 31.79
CA HIS A 187 -0.51 8.23 31.56
C HIS A 187 0.93 7.72 31.52
N ARG A 188 1.22 6.67 32.28
CA ARG A 188 2.54 6.01 32.35
C ARG A 188 2.42 4.50 32.14
N ARG A 189 1.23 3.95 32.23
CA ARG A 189 0.92 2.54 31.99
C ARG A 189 0.09 2.45 30.70
N ILE A 190 0.83 2.37 29.60
CA ILE A 190 0.29 2.36 28.24
C ILE A 190 0.26 0.91 27.74
N GLY A 191 -0.82 0.51 27.10
CA GLY A 191 -0.97 -0.76 26.41
C GLY A 191 -1.22 -0.58 24.92
N MET A 192 -1.15 -1.68 24.18
CA MET A 192 -1.47 -1.72 22.75
C MET A 192 -2.41 -2.88 22.43
N ILE A 193 -3.41 -2.61 21.60
CA ILE A 193 -4.15 -3.66 20.89
C ILE A 193 -3.63 -3.66 19.46
N ASP A 194 -2.79 -4.66 19.17
CA ASP A 194 -2.01 -4.75 17.93
C ASP A 194 -2.59 -5.80 16.99
N CYS A 195 -2.22 -5.75 15.71
CA CYS A 195 -2.58 -6.74 14.70
C CYS A 195 -1.31 -7.41 14.16
N PRO A 196 -1.30 -8.74 14.01
CA PRO A 196 -0.10 -9.44 13.60
C PRO A 196 0.36 -9.08 12.18
N ALA A 197 1.55 -9.50 11.92
CA ALA A 197 2.55 -9.18 10.93
C ALA A 197 2.17 -9.04 9.43
N ALA A 198 0.94 -9.22 9.02
CA ALA A 198 0.51 -8.78 7.68
C ALA A 198 0.28 -7.27 7.63
N SER A 199 0.23 -6.65 8.79
CA SER A 199 0.08 -5.22 9.00
C SER A 199 1.42 -4.62 9.41
N ASP A 200 1.65 -3.37 9.09
CA ASP A 200 2.90 -2.64 9.28
C ASP A 200 3.43 -2.74 10.73
N PRO A 201 4.57 -3.41 11.01
CA PRO A 201 5.15 -3.50 12.35
C PRO A 201 5.61 -2.14 12.89
N ALA A 202 5.77 -1.13 12.03
CA ALA A 202 6.32 0.16 12.41
C ALA A 202 5.52 0.85 13.53
N ARG A 203 4.19 0.69 13.60
CA ARG A 203 3.38 1.33 14.66
C ARG A 203 3.77 0.84 16.05
N ARG A 204 3.94 -0.47 16.22
CA ARG A 204 4.38 -1.09 17.49
C ARG A 204 5.77 -0.62 17.88
N ASP A 205 6.72 -0.71 16.95
CA ASP A 205 8.12 -0.37 17.24
C ASP A 205 8.26 1.09 17.61
N VAL A 206 7.56 1.99 16.92
CA VAL A 206 7.55 3.42 17.24
C VAL A 206 6.90 3.68 18.60
N LEU A 207 5.76 3.02 18.91
CA LEU A 207 5.12 3.15 20.23
C LEU A 207 6.06 2.74 21.35
N LEU A 208 6.73 1.58 21.22
CA LEU A 208 7.67 1.09 22.21
C LEU A 208 8.84 2.06 22.42
N ALA A 209 9.41 2.55 21.34
CA ALA A 209 10.54 3.49 21.40
C ALA A 209 10.11 4.85 22.00
N ALA A 210 9.00 5.42 21.55
CA ALA A 210 8.49 6.70 22.01
C ALA A 210 8.09 6.65 23.49
N ALA A 211 7.35 5.62 23.91
CA ALA A 211 6.94 5.47 25.30
C ALA A 211 8.16 5.28 26.23
N ALA A 212 9.15 4.49 25.82
CA ALA A 212 10.37 4.31 26.59
C ALA A 212 11.16 5.62 26.71
N ALA A 213 11.27 6.43 25.67
CA ALA A 213 11.93 7.72 25.67
C ALA A 213 11.30 8.72 26.67
N HIS A 214 9.99 8.58 26.93
CA HIS A 214 9.26 9.39 27.92
C HIS A 214 9.15 8.73 29.31
N GLY A 215 9.94 7.68 29.58
CA GLY A 215 9.96 7.00 30.89
C GLY A 215 8.68 6.21 31.21
N ALA A 216 7.94 5.79 30.18
CA ALA A 216 6.73 4.99 30.29
C ALA A 216 6.81 3.71 29.41
N PRO A 217 7.82 2.84 29.60
CA PRO A 217 8.01 1.68 28.75
C PRO A 217 6.79 0.77 28.75
N VAL A 218 6.37 0.35 27.57
CA VAL A 218 5.23 -0.57 27.40
C VAL A 218 5.72 -1.97 27.75
N ALA A 219 5.06 -2.61 28.71
CA ALA A 219 5.38 -3.98 29.08
C ALA A 219 4.93 -4.97 28.00
N ALA A 220 5.66 -6.05 27.82
CA ALA A 220 5.36 -7.03 26.75
C ALA A 220 3.94 -7.64 26.90
N ASP A 221 3.50 -7.88 28.14
CA ASP A 221 2.15 -8.36 28.46
C ASP A 221 1.06 -7.29 28.39
N ALA A 222 1.42 -6.02 28.13
CA ALA A 222 0.48 -4.94 27.84
C ALA A 222 0.23 -4.78 26.31
N ILE A 223 0.71 -5.72 25.50
CA ILE A 223 0.44 -5.79 24.06
C ILE A 223 -0.39 -7.03 23.80
N VAL A 224 -1.60 -6.83 23.25
CA VAL A 224 -2.51 -7.91 22.89
C VAL A 224 -2.69 -7.93 21.39
N GLU A 225 -2.31 -9.04 20.76
CA GLU A 225 -2.49 -9.23 19.33
C GLU A 225 -3.88 -9.76 19.01
N VAL A 226 -4.53 -9.17 18.02
CA VAL A 226 -5.90 -9.49 17.61
C VAL A 226 -6.04 -9.48 16.09
N GLU A 227 -7.17 -9.97 15.60
CA GLU A 227 -7.59 -9.77 14.22
C GLU A 227 -7.90 -8.28 13.96
N GLN A 228 -7.58 -7.78 12.77
CA GLN A 228 -7.83 -6.40 12.37
C GLN A 228 -9.32 -6.16 12.09
N SER A 229 -10.13 -6.21 13.15
CA SER A 229 -11.57 -6.06 13.09
C SER A 229 -12.13 -5.39 14.36
N GLN A 230 -13.38 -4.95 14.29
CA GLN A 230 -14.07 -4.47 15.49
C GLN A 230 -14.21 -5.59 16.55
N ALA A 231 -14.48 -6.82 16.11
CA ALA A 231 -14.57 -7.96 17.02
C ALA A 231 -13.22 -8.24 17.72
N GLY A 232 -12.11 -8.16 16.95
CA GLY A 232 -10.76 -8.25 17.48
C GLY A 232 -10.48 -7.16 18.51
N GLY A 233 -10.85 -5.91 18.22
CA GLY A 233 -10.68 -4.79 19.15
C GLY A 233 -11.47 -4.97 20.45
N GLU A 234 -12.70 -5.49 20.35
CA GLU A 234 -13.52 -5.79 21.53
C GLU A 234 -12.87 -6.88 22.41
N ALA A 235 -12.45 -7.98 21.79
CA ALA A 235 -11.76 -9.06 22.50
C ALA A 235 -10.42 -8.60 23.09
N GLY A 236 -9.68 -7.76 22.33
CA GLY A 236 -8.38 -7.23 22.72
C GLY A 236 -8.44 -6.38 23.98
N LEU A 237 -9.40 -5.44 24.10
CA LEU A 237 -9.54 -4.64 25.30
C LEU A 237 -9.97 -5.49 26.50
N ALA A 238 -10.92 -6.41 26.31
CA ALA A 238 -11.34 -7.31 27.38
C ALA A 238 -10.15 -8.13 27.90
N ARG A 239 -9.36 -8.71 26.98
CA ARG A 239 -8.16 -9.48 27.35
C ARG A 239 -7.08 -8.64 28.01
N LEU A 240 -6.83 -7.42 27.51
CA LEU A 240 -5.86 -6.51 28.12
C LEU A 240 -6.25 -6.17 29.56
N ARG A 241 -7.53 -5.92 29.84
CA ARG A 241 -8.02 -5.63 31.18
C ARG A 241 -7.88 -6.81 32.14
N GLU A 242 -7.99 -8.05 31.69
CA GLU A 242 -7.74 -9.25 32.50
C GLU A 242 -6.27 -9.38 32.87
N ILE A 243 -5.35 -9.18 31.91
CA ILE A 243 -3.90 -9.39 32.12
C ILE A 243 -3.28 -8.20 32.83
N ARG A 244 -3.65 -6.98 32.44
CA ARG A 244 -3.07 -5.72 32.93
C ARG A 244 -4.17 -4.73 33.32
N PRO A 245 -4.86 -5.00 34.44
CA PRO A 245 -5.90 -4.10 34.95
C PRO A 245 -5.40 -2.71 35.32
N ASP A 246 -4.09 -2.54 35.46
CA ASP A 246 -3.39 -1.28 35.77
C ASP A 246 -3.15 -0.37 34.59
N VAL A 247 -3.32 -0.84 33.32
CA VAL A 247 -3.18 -0.02 32.12
C VAL A 247 -4.24 1.09 32.12
N THR A 248 -3.78 2.33 31.90
CA THR A 248 -4.63 3.54 31.94
C THR A 248 -4.82 4.18 30.57
N ALA A 249 -4.07 3.77 29.57
CA ALA A 249 -4.20 4.25 28.20
C ALA A 249 -3.91 3.12 27.21
N VAL A 250 -4.62 3.11 26.08
CA VAL A 250 -4.46 2.11 25.03
C VAL A 250 -4.33 2.80 23.68
N MET A 251 -3.31 2.41 22.93
CA MET A 251 -3.22 2.69 21.51
C MET A 251 -3.70 1.45 20.74
N ALA A 252 -4.76 1.61 19.95
CA ALA A 252 -5.23 0.56 19.06
C ALA A 252 -4.48 0.62 17.72
N PHE A 253 -4.31 -0.54 17.09
CA PHE A 253 -3.62 -0.66 15.79
C PHE A 253 -4.21 0.30 14.74
N ASN A 254 -5.54 0.37 14.65
CA ASN A 254 -6.26 1.32 13.79
C ASN A 254 -7.64 1.67 14.36
N ASP A 255 -8.39 2.53 13.67
CA ASP A 255 -9.70 2.99 14.12
C ASP A 255 -10.75 1.86 14.16
N MET A 256 -10.66 0.85 13.27
CA MET A 256 -11.57 -0.29 13.31
C MET A 256 -11.40 -1.10 14.60
N VAL A 257 -10.16 -1.34 14.99
CA VAL A 257 -9.82 -2.00 16.28
C VAL A 257 -10.21 -1.08 17.45
N ALA A 258 -9.94 0.23 17.35
CA ALA A 258 -10.33 1.19 18.39
C ALA A 258 -11.84 1.25 18.61
N MET A 259 -12.65 1.19 17.55
CA MET A 259 -14.12 1.16 17.66
C MET A 259 -14.60 -0.10 18.41
N GLY A 260 -13.96 -1.23 18.19
CA GLY A 260 -14.21 -2.45 18.95
C GLY A 260 -13.83 -2.30 20.43
N ALA A 261 -12.65 -1.77 20.70
CA ALA A 261 -12.18 -1.47 22.06
C ALA A 261 -13.10 -0.46 22.79
N HIS A 262 -13.56 0.58 22.10
CA HIS A 262 -14.53 1.54 22.60
C HIS A 262 -15.84 0.85 23.05
N ARG A 263 -16.33 -0.08 22.23
CA ARG A 263 -17.53 -0.86 22.56
C ARG A 263 -17.31 -1.76 23.77
N ALA A 264 -16.11 -2.39 23.86
CA ALA A 264 -15.73 -3.19 25.01
C ALA A 264 -15.65 -2.35 26.31
N ALA A 265 -15.07 -1.16 26.26
CA ALA A 265 -15.01 -0.24 27.40
C ALA A 265 -16.41 0.02 27.96
N ARG A 266 -17.38 0.36 27.11
CA ARG A 266 -18.79 0.56 27.54
C ARG A 266 -19.40 -0.70 28.16
N ARG A 267 -19.16 -1.90 27.60
CA ARG A 267 -19.68 -3.16 28.16
C ARG A 267 -19.06 -3.51 29.49
N LEU A 268 -17.81 -3.13 29.71
CA LEU A 268 -17.09 -3.33 30.96
C LEU A 268 -17.39 -2.24 32.02
N GLY A 269 -18.24 -1.25 31.68
CA GLY A 269 -18.56 -0.12 32.55
C GLY A 269 -17.39 0.86 32.71
N LEU A 270 -16.41 0.86 31.81
CA LEU A 270 -15.28 1.78 31.85
C LEU A 270 -15.63 3.09 31.13
N SER A 271 -15.35 4.20 31.78
CA SER A 271 -15.46 5.53 31.18
C SER A 271 -14.22 5.85 30.31
N LEU A 272 -14.45 6.44 29.16
CA LEU A 272 -13.42 7.02 28.31
C LEU A 272 -13.49 8.55 28.43
N PRO A 273 -12.38 9.26 28.67
CA PRO A 273 -11.04 8.76 28.97
C PRO A 273 -10.80 8.49 30.47
N GLY A 274 -11.83 8.58 31.35
CA GLY A 274 -11.69 8.63 32.79
C GLY A 274 -11.03 7.40 33.42
N ASP A 275 -11.46 6.19 33.05
CA ASP A 275 -10.86 4.94 33.54
C ASP A 275 -9.76 4.44 32.61
N ILE A 276 -9.89 4.69 31.30
CA ILE A 276 -8.91 4.31 30.28
C ILE A 276 -8.98 5.26 29.10
N ALA A 277 -7.84 5.83 28.71
CA ALA A 277 -7.74 6.60 27.48
C ALA A 277 -7.59 5.67 26.26
N LEU A 278 -8.18 6.04 25.13
CA LEU A 278 -8.14 5.25 23.89
C LEU A 278 -7.76 6.13 22.70
N ILE A 279 -6.71 5.73 21.98
CA ILE A 279 -6.27 6.38 20.74
C ILE A 279 -6.30 5.36 19.60
N GLY A 280 -6.90 5.76 18.46
CA GLY A 280 -6.90 5.02 17.21
C GLY A 280 -5.81 5.47 16.24
N PHE A 281 -5.88 4.95 15.03
CA PHE A 281 -5.02 5.31 13.89
C PHE A 281 -5.85 5.18 12.61
N ASP A 282 -5.69 6.03 11.62
CA ASP A 282 -6.28 6.21 10.30
C ASP A 282 -7.10 7.51 10.19
N GLY A 283 -7.71 8.02 11.26
CA GLY A 283 -8.53 9.23 11.23
C GLY A 283 -9.84 9.01 10.48
N LEU A 284 -10.53 7.89 10.74
CA LEU A 284 -11.83 7.63 10.11
C LEU A 284 -12.90 8.58 10.63
N GLY A 285 -13.73 9.13 9.70
CA GLY A 285 -14.84 10.02 10.08
C GLY A 285 -15.85 9.39 11.02
N PHE A 286 -16.03 8.07 10.97
CA PHE A 286 -16.90 7.33 11.90
C PHE A 286 -16.48 7.46 13.37
N GLY A 287 -15.20 7.71 13.65
CA GLY A 287 -14.72 7.93 15.01
C GLY A 287 -15.32 9.16 15.68
N GLU A 288 -15.82 10.14 14.92
CA GLU A 288 -16.52 11.33 15.45
C GLU A 288 -17.93 11.03 15.95
N LEU A 289 -18.52 9.94 15.47
CA LEU A 289 -19.88 9.51 15.85
C LEU A 289 -19.92 8.69 17.14
N LEU A 290 -18.75 8.33 17.68
CA LEU A 290 -18.65 7.61 18.95
C LEU A 290 -18.92 8.56 20.13
N GLU A 291 -19.33 8.01 21.26
CA GLU A 291 -19.54 8.73 22.52
C GLU A 291 -18.71 8.10 23.64
N PRO A 292 -17.59 8.75 24.04
CA PRO A 292 -17.02 9.98 23.49
C PRO A 292 -16.36 9.79 22.11
N PRO A 293 -16.20 10.88 21.32
CA PRO A 293 -15.55 10.82 20.01
C PRO A 293 -14.10 10.33 20.10
N LEU A 294 -13.69 9.50 19.13
CA LEU A 294 -12.38 8.83 19.14
C LEU A 294 -11.23 9.77 18.78
N THR A 295 -10.29 9.95 19.69
CA THR A 295 -8.96 10.52 19.43
C THR A 295 -8.17 9.55 18.55
N THR A 296 -7.54 10.03 17.48
CA THR A 296 -6.90 9.15 16.50
C THR A 296 -5.75 9.85 15.77
N VAL A 297 -4.77 9.10 15.31
CA VAL A 297 -3.77 9.60 14.36
C VAL A 297 -4.39 9.61 12.97
N GLY A 298 -4.61 10.80 12.42
CA GLY A 298 -5.24 10.99 11.13
C GLY A 298 -4.27 10.94 9.97
N ILE A 299 -4.69 10.28 8.89
CA ILE A 299 -4.05 10.25 7.58
C ILE A 299 -4.99 10.93 6.59
N ASP A 300 -4.46 11.78 5.71
CA ASP A 300 -5.19 12.25 4.53
C ASP A 300 -5.21 11.14 3.47
N LYS A 301 -6.18 10.25 3.58
CA LYS A 301 -6.30 9.08 2.70
C LYS A 301 -6.56 9.46 1.24
N ARG A 302 -7.33 10.53 1.02
CA ARG A 302 -7.58 11.06 -0.33
C ARG A 302 -6.30 11.65 -0.92
N GLY A 303 -5.60 12.50 -0.19
CA GLY A 303 -4.30 13.04 -0.59
C GLY A 303 -3.24 11.96 -0.83
N LEU A 304 -3.26 10.87 -0.04
CA LEU A 304 -2.38 9.71 -0.25
C LEU A 304 -2.62 9.06 -1.63
N GLY A 305 -3.88 8.92 -2.05
CA GLY A 305 -4.25 8.44 -3.38
C GLY A 305 -3.82 9.39 -4.51
N GLU A 306 -3.98 10.70 -4.31
CA GLU A 306 -3.56 11.73 -5.26
C GLU A 306 -2.04 11.74 -5.46
N LEU A 307 -1.27 11.64 -4.37
CA LEU A 307 0.18 11.51 -4.40
C LEU A 307 0.63 10.25 -5.15
N ALA A 308 -0.05 9.12 -4.95
CA ALA A 308 0.27 7.89 -5.65
C ALA A 308 0.07 8.00 -7.17
N VAL A 309 -0.99 8.67 -7.62
CA VAL A 309 -1.22 8.93 -9.06
C VAL A 309 -0.16 9.89 -9.62
N ALA A 310 0.23 10.93 -8.88
CA ALA A 310 1.30 11.83 -9.29
C ALA A 310 2.66 11.10 -9.44
N GLN A 311 2.97 10.17 -8.55
CA GLN A 311 4.16 9.32 -8.68
C GLN A 311 4.07 8.38 -9.88
N ALA A 312 2.90 7.79 -10.14
CA ALA A 312 2.68 6.94 -11.32
C ALA A 312 2.87 7.73 -12.63
N GLU A 313 2.42 8.99 -12.69
CA GLU A 313 2.61 9.90 -13.83
C GLU A 313 4.09 10.11 -14.13
N ARG A 314 4.89 10.38 -13.10
CA ARG A 314 6.34 10.57 -13.24
C ARG A 314 7.04 9.30 -13.73
N LEU A 315 6.67 8.14 -13.19
CA LEU A 315 7.19 6.85 -13.66
C LEU A 315 6.85 6.58 -15.13
N LEU A 316 5.61 6.93 -15.54
CA LEU A 316 5.17 6.80 -16.95
C LEU A 316 5.92 7.75 -17.87
N ALA A 317 6.33 8.92 -17.39
CA ALA A 317 7.19 9.86 -18.12
C ALA A 317 8.66 9.37 -18.23
N GLY A 318 9.03 8.31 -17.53
CA GLY A 318 10.39 7.75 -17.51
C GLY A 318 11.28 8.31 -16.40
N ASP A 319 10.70 9.08 -15.46
CA ASP A 319 11.41 9.57 -14.30
C ASP A 319 11.63 8.44 -13.27
N THR A 320 12.56 8.68 -12.34
CA THR A 320 12.73 7.90 -11.10
C THR A 320 12.41 8.80 -9.91
N PRO A 321 11.12 9.02 -9.60
CA PRO A 321 10.74 9.95 -8.55
C PRO A 321 11.16 9.41 -7.18
N PRO A 322 11.64 10.29 -6.27
CA PRO A 322 11.93 9.89 -4.90
C PRO A 322 10.65 9.48 -4.17
N THR A 323 10.81 8.72 -3.10
CA THR A 323 9.72 8.46 -2.15
C THR A 323 9.12 9.77 -1.63
N VAL A 324 7.81 9.82 -1.56
CA VAL A 324 7.05 10.92 -0.93
C VAL A 324 6.54 10.43 0.41
N VAL A 325 6.71 11.26 1.46
CA VAL A 325 6.20 10.96 2.79
C VAL A 325 4.95 11.80 3.04
N ALA A 326 3.81 11.14 3.22
CA ALA A 326 2.55 11.77 3.57
C ALA A 326 2.50 12.02 5.09
N PRO A 327 2.23 13.26 5.53
CA PRO A 327 2.22 13.58 6.94
C PRO A 327 1.02 12.96 7.66
N THR A 328 1.19 12.71 8.96
CA THR A 328 0.11 12.35 9.88
C THR A 328 -0.12 13.47 10.88
N ARG A 329 -1.26 13.48 11.53
CA ARG A 329 -1.57 14.41 12.62
C ARG A 329 -2.43 13.75 13.68
N LEU A 330 -2.19 14.08 14.94
CA LEU A 330 -3.08 13.65 16.00
C LEU A 330 -4.36 14.48 15.99
N LEU A 331 -5.50 13.82 15.87
CA LEU A 331 -6.84 14.40 15.95
C LEU A 331 -7.37 14.17 17.37
N ILE A 332 -7.14 15.15 18.24
CA ILE A 332 -7.56 15.08 19.64
C ILE A 332 -9.09 15.28 19.70
N ARG A 333 -9.77 14.33 20.36
CA ARG A 333 -11.21 14.33 20.59
C ARG A 333 -11.51 13.97 22.04
N GLY A 334 -12.57 13.20 22.31
CA GLY A 334 -13.02 12.93 23.67
C GLY A 334 -12.51 11.66 24.33
N SER A 335 -11.87 10.72 23.59
CA SER A 335 -11.52 9.41 24.14
C SER A 335 -10.11 9.33 24.78
N ALA A 336 -9.30 10.39 24.66
CA ALA A 336 -7.97 10.47 25.26
C ALA A 336 -7.54 11.90 25.56
#